data_8ae87ecc9e61ce09d07e81be02db065f
#
_entry.id   8ae87ecc9e61ce09d07e81be02db065f
#
_cell.length_a   1.000
_cell.length_b   1.000
_cell.length_c   1.000
_cell.angle_alpha   90.00
_cell.angle_beta   90.00
_cell.angle_gamma   90.00
#
_symmetry.space_group_name_H-M   'P 1'
#
loop_
_entity.id
_entity.type
_entity.pdbx_description
1 polymer ?
#
loop_
_entity_poly.entity_id
_entity_poly.type
_entity_poly.pdbx_seq_one_letter_code
_entity_poly.pdbx_strand_id
1 'polypeptide(L)'
;MKPALVATDVDGTLLNEDEILSPRTRSVVRAVVDAGAQFVLATGRPPRWVKPVVDQLGFAPMAVCANGAVIYDPSADRIIAARTLSTDALAQLAEIATRVIPGAGLAVERVGSSAHDAATPQFVSSPGYEHAWLNPDNTEVSVEDLLSAPAVKLLIRKSGARSADMATELARHIGLEGDITYSTNNGLIEIVPLGISKATGIDELARPQGIAAADIVAFGDMPNDVPMLSWAGLGVAMGNAHPDAVAAADEVTATNAEDGVALVLERWWL
;
A
#
# COMPACT_ATOMS: atom_id res chain seq x y z
N MET A 1 20.46 6.05 -15.96
CA MET A 1 21.28 6.51 -14.81
C MET A 1 21.05 5.50 -13.69
N LYS A 2 22.03 5.29 -12.78
CA LYS A 2 21.83 4.41 -11.62
C LYS A 2 20.91 5.09 -10.62
N PRO A 3 19.78 4.49 -10.21
CA PRO A 3 18.87 5.13 -9.27
C PRO A 3 19.49 5.38 -7.90
N ALA A 4 19.08 6.47 -7.25
CA ALA A 4 19.46 6.78 -5.86
C ALA A 4 18.53 6.13 -4.83
N LEU A 5 17.27 5.81 -5.26
CA LEU A 5 16.27 5.17 -4.43
C LEU A 5 15.53 4.10 -5.23
N VAL A 6 15.30 2.96 -4.60
CA VAL A 6 14.43 1.89 -5.07
C VAL A 6 13.19 1.86 -4.17
N ALA A 7 12.02 2.03 -4.76
CA ALA A 7 10.74 1.85 -4.10
C ALA A 7 10.03 0.61 -4.67
N THR A 8 9.52 -0.26 -3.84
CA THR A 8 8.84 -1.46 -4.30
C THR A 8 7.56 -1.71 -3.52
N ASP A 9 6.51 -2.10 -4.25
CA ASP A 9 5.40 -2.78 -3.61
C ASP A 9 5.85 -4.14 -3.07
N VAL A 10 5.04 -4.74 -2.22
CA VAL A 10 5.34 -5.99 -1.50
C VAL A 10 4.61 -7.17 -2.15
N ASP A 11 3.28 -7.14 -2.12
CA ASP A 11 2.42 -8.25 -2.52
C ASP A 11 2.23 -8.29 -4.04
N GLY A 12 2.58 -9.40 -4.67
CA GLY A 12 2.55 -9.49 -6.13
C GLY A 12 3.73 -8.81 -6.84
N THR A 13 4.66 -8.19 -6.08
CA THR A 13 5.82 -7.47 -6.61
C THR A 13 7.12 -7.99 -6.02
N LEU A 14 7.44 -7.64 -4.77
CA LEU A 14 8.68 -8.05 -4.10
C LEU A 14 8.63 -9.51 -3.66
N LEU A 15 7.48 -9.97 -3.18
CA LEU A 15 7.22 -11.33 -2.73
C LEU A 15 6.47 -12.12 -3.81
N ASN A 16 6.72 -13.44 -3.85
CA ASN A 16 5.95 -14.36 -4.68
C ASN A 16 4.56 -14.66 -4.06
N GLU A 17 3.78 -15.53 -4.70
CA GLU A 17 2.42 -15.92 -4.25
C GLU A 17 2.40 -16.63 -2.89
N ASP A 18 3.51 -17.22 -2.47
CA ASP A 18 3.68 -17.87 -1.16
C ASP A 18 4.19 -16.88 -0.08
N GLU A 19 4.18 -15.58 -0.37
CA GLU A 19 4.75 -14.51 0.47
C GLU A 19 6.25 -14.69 0.78
N ILE A 20 7.00 -15.28 -0.15
CA ILE A 20 8.44 -15.57 0.01
C ILE A 20 9.26 -14.60 -0.85
N LEU A 21 10.27 -14.00 -0.23
CA LEU A 21 11.33 -13.27 -0.92
C LEU A 21 12.37 -14.26 -1.46
N SER A 22 12.55 -14.30 -2.78
CA SER A 22 13.54 -15.20 -3.38
C SER A 22 14.98 -14.89 -2.95
N PRO A 23 15.88 -15.89 -2.92
CA PRO A 23 17.29 -15.66 -2.63
C PRO A 23 17.96 -14.69 -3.62
N ARG A 24 17.55 -14.72 -4.90
CA ARG A 24 18.06 -13.83 -5.94
C ARG A 24 17.66 -12.39 -5.67
N THR A 25 16.36 -12.15 -5.47
CA THR A 25 15.84 -10.81 -5.17
C THR A 25 16.45 -10.27 -3.88
N ARG A 26 16.58 -11.09 -2.82
CA ARG A 26 17.27 -10.70 -1.59
C ARG A 26 18.72 -10.28 -1.85
N SER A 27 19.47 -11.03 -2.67
CA SER A 27 20.88 -10.76 -2.96
C SER A 27 21.06 -9.41 -3.67
N VAL A 28 20.25 -9.13 -4.69
CA VAL A 28 20.35 -7.87 -5.42
C VAL A 28 19.89 -6.67 -4.59
N VAL A 29 18.81 -6.81 -3.79
CA VAL A 29 18.37 -5.77 -2.85
C VAL A 29 19.48 -5.45 -1.84
N ARG A 30 20.20 -6.45 -1.37
CA ARG A 30 21.36 -6.24 -0.50
C ARG A 30 22.45 -5.45 -1.22
N ALA A 31 22.76 -5.77 -2.47
CA ALA A 31 23.73 -5.03 -3.27
C ALA A 31 23.31 -3.57 -3.53
N VAL A 32 22.00 -3.30 -3.67
CA VAL A 32 21.45 -1.94 -3.73
C VAL A 32 21.83 -1.15 -2.48
N VAL A 33 21.52 -1.69 -1.32
CA VAL A 33 21.76 -1.05 -0.01
C VAL A 33 23.27 -0.91 0.28
N ASP A 34 24.05 -1.95 0.04
CA ASP A 34 25.51 -1.94 0.25
C ASP A 34 26.20 -0.92 -0.66
N ALA A 35 25.62 -0.60 -1.82
CA ALA A 35 26.07 0.47 -2.71
C ALA A 35 25.64 1.89 -2.27
N GLY A 36 24.90 2.02 -1.17
CA GLY A 36 24.46 3.29 -0.61
C GLY A 36 23.17 3.85 -1.20
N ALA A 37 22.48 3.12 -2.08
CA ALA A 37 21.15 3.51 -2.55
C ALA A 37 20.09 3.25 -1.47
N GLN A 38 19.07 4.11 -1.43
CA GLN A 38 17.93 3.92 -0.51
C GLN A 38 17.03 2.78 -1.02
N PHE A 39 16.47 2.01 -0.10
CA PHE A 39 15.45 1.01 -0.40
C PHE A 39 14.23 1.25 0.48
N VAL A 40 13.05 1.37 -0.11
CA VAL A 40 11.79 1.73 0.56
C VAL A 40 10.71 0.73 0.18
N LEU A 41 10.00 0.20 1.16
CA LEU A 41 8.77 -0.56 0.94
C LEU A 41 7.60 0.41 0.76
N ALA A 42 6.74 0.17 -0.24
CA ALA A 42 5.56 0.98 -0.52
C ALA A 42 4.33 0.07 -0.67
N THR A 43 3.57 -0.14 0.39
CA THR A 43 2.58 -1.21 0.48
C THR A 43 1.20 -0.75 0.94
N GLY A 44 0.16 -1.49 0.55
CA GLY A 44 -1.17 -1.40 1.16
C GLY A 44 -1.24 -1.98 2.57
N ARG A 45 -0.25 -2.80 2.98
CA ARG A 45 -0.19 -3.39 4.32
C ARG A 45 -0.15 -2.32 5.42
N PRO A 46 -0.77 -2.55 6.57
CA PRO A 46 -0.54 -1.74 7.77
C PRO A 46 0.87 -2.01 8.35
N PRO A 47 1.41 -1.11 9.19
CA PRO A 47 2.75 -1.28 9.80
C PRO A 47 2.99 -2.63 10.47
N ARG A 48 2.00 -3.18 11.17
CA ARG A 48 2.11 -4.46 11.89
C ARG A 48 2.33 -5.68 10.98
N TRP A 49 2.04 -5.55 9.69
CA TRP A 49 2.24 -6.64 8.71
C TRP A 49 3.53 -6.48 7.88
N VAL A 50 4.36 -5.48 8.21
CA VAL A 50 5.65 -5.27 7.55
C VAL A 50 6.75 -6.16 8.12
N LYS A 51 6.66 -6.56 9.40
CA LYS A 51 7.71 -7.33 10.07
C LYS A 51 8.13 -8.62 9.33
N PRO A 52 7.22 -9.46 8.80
CA PRO A 52 7.63 -10.66 8.04
C PRO A 52 8.47 -10.36 6.81
N VAL A 53 8.25 -9.20 6.16
CA VAL A 53 9.04 -8.75 5.01
C VAL A 53 10.45 -8.31 5.46
N VAL A 54 10.52 -7.53 6.52
CA VAL A 54 11.78 -7.09 7.14
C VAL A 54 12.64 -8.28 7.57
N ASP A 55 12.03 -9.28 8.18
CA ASP A 55 12.74 -10.51 8.60
C ASP A 55 13.35 -11.25 7.40
N GLN A 56 12.63 -11.31 6.27
CA GLN A 56 13.14 -11.93 5.05
C GLN A 56 14.22 -11.09 4.34
N LEU A 57 14.13 -9.77 4.38
CA LEU A 57 15.16 -8.87 3.84
C LEU A 57 16.46 -8.95 4.65
N GLY A 58 16.36 -9.17 5.97
CA GLY A 58 17.49 -9.16 6.89
C GLY A 58 17.98 -7.76 7.26
N PHE A 59 17.22 -6.72 6.95
CA PHE A 59 17.38 -5.33 7.37
C PHE A 59 16.02 -4.62 7.36
N ALA A 60 15.91 -3.49 8.03
CA ALA A 60 14.66 -2.76 8.23
C ALA A 60 14.65 -1.45 7.40
N PRO A 61 14.18 -1.47 6.14
CA PRO A 61 14.01 -0.26 5.36
C PRO A 61 12.84 0.56 5.87
N MET A 62 12.84 1.88 5.60
CA MET A 62 11.66 2.70 5.78
C MET A 62 10.48 2.13 4.97
N ALA A 63 9.28 2.24 5.51
CA ALA A 63 8.08 1.71 4.88
C ALA A 63 6.99 2.79 4.74
N VAL A 64 6.49 2.93 3.53
CA VAL A 64 5.28 3.66 3.18
C VAL A 64 4.13 2.66 3.23
N CYS A 65 3.31 2.72 4.28
CA CYS A 65 2.25 1.77 4.58
C CYS A 65 0.86 2.36 4.29
N ALA A 66 -0.16 1.52 4.31
CA ALA A 66 -1.56 1.91 4.11
C ALA A 66 -1.74 2.80 2.86
N ASN A 67 -1.13 2.41 1.72
CA ASN A 67 -1.17 3.14 0.45
C ASN A 67 -0.64 4.59 0.52
N GLY A 68 0.30 4.88 1.41
CA GLY A 68 0.88 6.22 1.56
C GLY A 68 0.40 6.97 2.81
N ALA A 69 -0.65 6.51 3.45
CA ALA A 69 -1.21 7.20 4.62
C ALA A 69 -0.31 7.12 5.86
N VAL A 70 0.63 6.18 5.90
CA VAL A 70 1.51 5.98 7.06
C VAL A 70 2.96 5.88 6.62
N ILE A 71 3.84 6.68 7.25
CA ILE A 71 5.30 6.51 7.17
C ILE A 71 5.75 5.78 8.44
N TYR A 72 6.41 4.65 8.26
CA TYR A 72 6.81 3.77 9.35
C TYR A 72 8.31 3.47 9.31
N ASP A 73 8.94 3.55 10.47
CA ASP A 73 10.33 3.12 10.72
C ASP A 73 10.31 1.75 11.43
N PRO A 74 10.51 0.63 10.70
CA PRO A 74 10.51 -0.69 11.31
C PRO A 74 11.72 -0.92 12.25
N SER A 75 12.81 -0.18 12.08
CA SER A 75 14.00 -0.34 12.91
C SER A 75 13.79 0.15 14.35
N ALA A 76 12.97 1.18 14.51
CA ALA A 76 12.62 1.77 15.79
C ALA A 76 11.20 1.40 16.26
N ASP A 77 10.47 0.61 15.49
CA ASP A 77 9.02 0.36 15.66
C ASP A 77 8.24 1.65 15.93
N ARG A 78 8.37 2.62 15.02
CA ARG A 78 7.81 3.96 15.21
C ARG A 78 7.05 4.45 13.99
N ILE A 79 5.84 4.96 14.21
CA ILE A 79 5.10 5.73 13.22
C ILE A 79 5.70 7.13 13.16
N ILE A 80 6.25 7.49 12.00
CA ILE A 80 6.88 8.80 11.76
C ILE A 80 5.81 9.82 11.40
N ALA A 81 4.85 9.42 10.56
CA ALA A 81 3.74 10.25 10.15
C ALA A 81 2.51 9.40 9.83
N ALA A 82 1.32 9.93 10.11
CA ALA A 82 0.06 9.34 9.71
C ALA A 82 -0.88 10.42 9.17
N ARG A 83 -1.58 10.13 8.08
CA ARG A 83 -2.64 10.95 7.50
C ARG A 83 -3.94 10.20 7.63
N THR A 84 -4.94 10.88 8.20
CA THR A 84 -6.19 10.24 8.55
C THR A 84 -7.38 10.91 7.87
N LEU A 85 -8.37 10.12 7.53
CA LEU A 85 -9.72 10.56 7.31
C LEU A 85 -10.30 11.01 8.65
N SER A 86 -10.91 12.19 8.67
CA SER A 86 -11.62 12.68 9.86
C SER A 86 -12.89 11.87 10.11
N THR A 87 -13.46 11.98 11.30
CA THR A 87 -14.75 11.35 11.63
C THR A 87 -15.87 11.82 10.70
N ASP A 88 -15.88 13.10 10.32
CA ASP A 88 -16.86 13.65 9.38
C ASP A 88 -16.70 13.07 7.98
N ALA A 89 -15.46 12.96 7.49
CA ALA A 89 -15.18 12.33 6.20
C ALA A 89 -15.56 10.85 6.21
N LEU A 90 -15.23 10.12 7.28
CA LEU A 90 -15.61 8.72 7.44
C LEU A 90 -17.14 8.54 7.43
N ALA A 91 -17.89 9.40 8.11
CA ALA A 91 -19.35 9.33 8.15
C ALA A 91 -19.94 9.58 6.77
N GLN A 92 -19.48 10.59 6.03
CA GLN A 92 -19.93 10.88 4.67
C GLN A 92 -19.60 9.73 3.71
N LEU A 93 -18.37 9.22 3.75
CA LEU A 93 -17.94 8.10 2.92
C LEU A 93 -18.72 6.82 3.21
N ALA A 94 -19.00 6.53 4.48
CA ALA A 94 -19.80 5.37 4.89
C ALA A 94 -21.25 5.47 4.41
N GLU A 95 -21.87 6.66 4.48
CA GLU A 95 -23.20 6.91 3.94
C GLU A 95 -23.24 6.70 2.43
N ILE A 96 -22.27 7.29 1.70
CA ILE A 96 -22.15 7.11 0.24
C ILE A 96 -21.96 5.63 -0.09
N ALA A 97 -21.03 4.93 0.57
CA ALA A 97 -20.76 3.52 0.34
C ALA A 97 -22.00 2.64 0.55
N THR A 98 -22.72 2.85 1.64
CA THR A 98 -23.96 2.08 1.95
C THR A 98 -25.05 2.30 0.91
N ARG A 99 -25.18 3.53 0.40
CA ARG A 99 -26.16 3.89 -0.63
C ARG A 99 -25.79 3.33 -2.00
N VAL A 100 -24.52 3.43 -2.39
CA VAL A 100 -24.03 3.10 -3.75
C VAL A 100 -23.74 1.61 -3.89
N ILE A 101 -23.27 0.97 -2.82
CA ILE A 101 -22.93 -0.46 -2.79
C ILE A 101 -23.74 -1.16 -1.68
N PRO A 102 -25.04 -1.38 -1.88
CA PRO A 102 -25.90 -1.96 -0.84
C PRO A 102 -25.38 -3.33 -0.39
N GLY A 103 -25.34 -3.54 0.92
CA GLY A 103 -24.86 -4.78 1.54
C GLY A 103 -23.35 -4.91 1.60
N ALA A 104 -22.57 -3.86 1.31
CA ALA A 104 -21.16 -3.84 1.60
C ALA A 104 -20.90 -3.70 3.10
N GLY A 105 -19.92 -4.46 3.61
CA GLY A 105 -19.39 -4.30 4.96
C GLY A 105 -18.34 -3.19 5.00
N LEU A 106 -18.22 -2.54 6.14
CA LEU A 106 -17.26 -1.46 6.38
C LEU A 106 -16.21 -1.89 7.40
N ALA A 107 -14.95 -1.50 7.17
CA ALA A 107 -13.91 -1.57 8.17
C ALA A 107 -13.01 -0.34 8.10
N VAL A 108 -12.30 -0.05 9.16
CA VAL A 108 -11.30 1.02 9.21
C VAL A 108 -9.96 0.47 9.69
N GLU A 109 -8.91 1.04 9.13
CA GLU A 109 -7.54 0.83 9.61
C GLU A 109 -7.10 2.08 10.39
N ARG A 110 -6.66 1.88 11.62
CA ARG A 110 -6.13 2.92 12.51
C ARG A 110 -4.67 2.63 12.83
N VAL A 111 -3.93 3.63 13.24
CA VAL A 111 -2.56 3.46 13.73
C VAL A 111 -2.38 4.26 15.02
N GLY A 112 -1.54 3.74 15.91
CA GLY A 112 -1.05 4.44 17.08
C GLY A 112 0.37 4.97 16.88
N SER A 113 1.19 4.89 17.91
CA SER A 113 2.58 5.37 17.89
C SER A 113 3.57 4.35 17.32
N SER A 114 3.19 3.08 17.28
CA SER A 114 4.01 1.94 16.80
C SER A 114 3.16 0.93 16.02
N ALA A 115 3.79 -0.08 15.45
CA ALA A 115 3.11 -1.15 14.70
C ALA A 115 2.14 -1.95 15.56
N HIS A 116 2.43 -2.11 16.86
CA HIS A 116 1.63 -2.89 17.80
C HIS A 116 1.19 -2.05 19.01
N ASP A 117 0.67 -0.84 18.75
CA ASP A 117 0.14 0.01 19.80
C ASP A 117 -1.15 -0.60 20.39
N ALA A 118 -1.04 -1.15 21.59
CA ALA A 118 -2.16 -1.82 22.26
C ALA A 118 -3.27 -0.85 22.73
N ALA A 119 -2.99 0.45 22.78
CA ALA A 119 -3.99 1.46 23.15
C ALA A 119 -4.95 1.81 22.01
N THR A 120 -4.60 1.45 20.78
CA THR A 120 -5.37 1.76 19.57
C THR A 120 -5.87 0.46 18.94
N PRO A 121 -7.18 0.15 18.92
CA PRO A 121 -7.73 -0.91 18.07
C PRO A 121 -7.43 -0.60 16.61
N GLN A 122 -6.50 -1.36 16.02
CA GLN A 122 -5.92 -1.00 14.72
C GLN A 122 -6.83 -1.36 13.56
N PHE A 123 -7.46 -2.54 13.60
CA PHE A 123 -8.45 -2.93 12.62
C PHE A 123 -9.82 -3.09 13.28
N VAL A 124 -10.77 -2.29 12.81
CA VAL A 124 -12.13 -2.26 13.36
C VAL A 124 -13.12 -2.47 12.22
N SER A 125 -14.05 -3.42 12.38
CA SER A 125 -15.05 -3.74 11.35
C SER A 125 -16.49 -3.61 11.86
N SER A 126 -17.40 -3.31 10.93
CA SER A 126 -18.84 -3.37 11.19
C SER A 126 -19.33 -4.82 11.22
N PRO A 127 -20.48 -5.09 11.87
CA PRO A 127 -21.12 -6.39 11.82
C PRO A 127 -21.36 -6.85 10.37
N GLY A 128 -21.00 -8.10 10.09
CA GLY A 128 -21.15 -8.69 8.77
C GLY A 128 -20.08 -8.29 7.75
N TYR A 129 -19.01 -7.65 8.18
CA TYR A 129 -17.85 -7.44 7.32
C TYR A 129 -17.18 -8.77 6.99
N GLU A 130 -17.13 -9.13 5.70
CA GLU A 130 -16.47 -10.35 5.24
C GLU A 130 -15.00 -10.06 4.96
N HIS A 131 -14.10 -10.61 5.77
CA HIS A 131 -12.66 -10.40 5.60
C HIS A 131 -12.16 -10.91 4.25
N ALA A 132 -11.41 -10.08 3.52
CA ALA A 132 -10.76 -10.48 2.28
C ALA A 132 -9.55 -11.40 2.52
N TRP A 133 -8.96 -11.30 3.69
CA TRP A 133 -7.86 -12.11 4.22
C TRP A 133 -8.00 -12.26 5.73
N LEU A 134 -7.26 -13.19 6.31
CA LEU A 134 -7.26 -13.41 7.75
C LEU A 134 -6.72 -12.17 8.48
N ASN A 135 -7.51 -11.64 9.42
CA ASN A 135 -7.17 -10.48 10.22
C ASN A 135 -7.42 -10.80 11.71
N PRO A 136 -6.43 -11.41 12.41
CA PRO A 136 -6.63 -11.93 13.77
C PRO A 136 -6.81 -10.81 14.82
N ASP A 137 -6.45 -9.58 14.50
CA ASP A 137 -6.56 -8.40 15.37
C ASP A 137 -7.83 -7.56 15.09
N ASN A 138 -8.79 -8.12 14.34
CA ASN A 138 -10.07 -7.46 14.13
C ASN A 138 -10.88 -7.30 15.41
N THR A 139 -11.47 -6.10 15.57
CA THR A 139 -12.49 -5.81 16.58
C THR A 139 -13.78 -5.44 15.88
N GLU A 140 -14.81 -6.28 16.01
CA GLU A 140 -16.16 -5.96 15.50
C GLU A 140 -16.88 -5.01 16.45
N VAL A 141 -17.42 -3.90 15.91
CA VAL A 141 -18.12 -2.87 16.67
C VAL A 141 -19.33 -2.36 15.87
N SER A 142 -20.19 -1.55 16.50
CA SER A 142 -21.25 -0.83 15.78
C SER A 142 -20.66 0.10 14.70
N VAL A 143 -21.45 0.44 13.67
CA VAL A 143 -21.03 1.43 12.65
C VAL A 143 -20.73 2.79 13.31
N GLU A 144 -21.48 3.19 14.32
CA GLU A 144 -21.26 4.42 15.08
C GLU A 144 -19.87 4.42 15.74
N ASP A 145 -19.51 3.34 16.43
CA ASP A 145 -18.19 3.20 17.08
C ASP A 145 -17.05 3.09 16.04
N LEU A 146 -17.32 2.41 14.90
CA LEU A 146 -16.36 2.34 13.80
C LEU A 146 -16.01 3.73 13.26
N LEU A 147 -16.97 4.64 13.16
CA LEU A 147 -16.80 5.99 12.63
C LEU A 147 -16.39 7.02 13.68
N SER A 148 -16.30 6.64 14.96
CA SER A 148 -16.10 7.55 16.11
C SER A 148 -14.69 8.11 16.24
N ALA A 149 -13.70 7.56 15.54
CA ALA A 149 -12.31 8.01 15.60
C ALA A 149 -11.67 8.06 14.20
N PRO A 150 -10.69 8.96 13.98
CA PRO A 150 -9.99 9.06 12.69
C PRO A 150 -9.31 7.73 12.30
N ALA A 151 -9.20 7.50 10.99
CA ALA A 151 -8.60 6.29 10.44
C ALA A 151 -7.70 6.59 9.22
N VAL A 152 -6.66 5.81 9.03
CA VAL A 152 -5.75 5.96 7.87
C VAL A 152 -6.35 5.39 6.59
N LYS A 153 -7.32 4.48 6.72
CA LYS A 153 -8.05 3.86 5.63
C LYS A 153 -9.48 3.54 6.02
N LEU A 154 -10.43 3.74 5.11
CA LEU A 154 -11.75 3.11 5.11
C LEU A 154 -11.74 1.97 4.09
N LEU A 155 -12.15 0.77 4.50
CA LEU A 155 -12.28 -0.41 3.66
C LEU A 155 -13.76 -0.70 3.41
N ILE A 156 -14.13 -0.93 2.16
CA ILE A 156 -15.49 -1.26 1.73
C ILE A 156 -15.42 -2.63 1.05
N ARG A 157 -16.10 -3.60 1.65
CA ARG A 157 -16.05 -5.00 1.23
C ARG A 157 -17.38 -5.51 0.78
N LYS A 158 -17.45 -6.06 -0.43
CA LYS A 158 -18.63 -6.81 -0.90
C LYS A 158 -18.15 -8.09 -1.59
N SER A 159 -18.34 -9.22 -0.92
CA SER A 159 -18.01 -10.54 -1.45
C SER A 159 -18.76 -10.80 -2.75
N GLY A 160 -18.08 -11.43 -3.72
CA GLY A 160 -18.64 -11.72 -5.04
C GLY A 160 -18.72 -10.53 -6.01
N ALA A 161 -18.40 -9.30 -5.57
CA ALA A 161 -18.26 -8.15 -6.46
C ALA A 161 -16.83 -8.05 -7.02
N ARG A 162 -16.63 -7.22 -8.06
CA ARG A 162 -15.30 -6.86 -8.56
C ARG A 162 -14.91 -5.50 -8.00
N SER A 163 -13.69 -5.38 -7.49
CA SER A 163 -13.19 -4.12 -6.92
C SER A 163 -13.19 -2.98 -7.95
N ALA A 164 -12.83 -3.27 -9.20
CA ALA A 164 -12.85 -2.29 -10.29
C ALA A 164 -14.25 -1.70 -10.53
N ASP A 165 -15.29 -2.53 -10.51
CA ASP A 165 -16.67 -2.09 -10.70
C ASP A 165 -17.16 -1.25 -9.52
N MET A 166 -16.84 -1.68 -8.29
CA MET A 166 -17.13 -0.94 -7.06
C MET A 166 -16.44 0.42 -7.04
N ALA A 167 -15.15 0.47 -7.38
CA ALA A 167 -14.37 1.71 -7.43
C ALA A 167 -14.93 2.68 -8.48
N THR A 168 -15.23 2.19 -9.68
CA THR A 168 -15.82 2.99 -10.76
C THR A 168 -17.18 3.58 -10.37
N GLU A 169 -18.03 2.80 -9.74
CA GLU A 169 -19.35 3.28 -9.32
C GLU A 169 -19.24 4.28 -8.17
N LEU A 170 -18.43 3.99 -7.16
CA LEU A 170 -18.26 4.85 -6.00
C LEU A 170 -17.59 6.19 -6.36
N ALA A 171 -16.64 6.20 -7.29
CA ALA A 171 -15.94 7.41 -7.74
C ALA A 171 -16.87 8.49 -8.32
N ARG A 172 -18.05 8.12 -8.81
CA ARG A 172 -19.05 9.09 -9.32
C ARG A 172 -19.74 9.87 -8.20
N HIS A 173 -19.60 9.42 -6.97
CA HIS A 173 -20.32 9.95 -5.80
C HIS A 173 -19.42 10.51 -4.73
N ILE A 174 -18.11 10.21 -4.77
CA ILE A 174 -17.10 10.77 -3.89
C ILE A 174 -16.52 12.02 -4.55
N GLY A 175 -16.40 13.11 -3.78
CA GLY A 175 -15.81 14.38 -4.21
C GLY A 175 -14.39 14.54 -3.63
N LEU A 176 -14.28 15.41 -2.62
CA LEU A 176 -13.01 15.72 -1.96
C LEU A 176 -12.82 14.96 -0.62
N GLU A 177 -13.65 13.96 -0.37
CA GLU A 177 -13.66 13.23 0.90
C GLU A 177 -12.49 12.24 1.00
N GLY A 178 -11.97 11.76 -0.15
CA GLY A 178 -10.84 10.83 -0.19
C GLY A 178 -10.57 10.28 -1.58
N ASP A 179 -9.47 9.55 -1.72
CA ASP A 179 -9.08 8.84 -2.93
C ASP A 179 -9.38 7.34 -2.82
N ILE A 180 -9.96 6.78 -3.89
CA ILE A 180 -10.30 5.34 -3.97
C ILE A 180 -9.15 4.60 -4.64
N THR A 181 -8.78 3.46 -4.06
CA THR A 181 -7.85 2.53 -4.68
C THR A 181 -8.20 1.08 -4.33
N TYR A 182 -7.51 0.12 -4.94
CA TYR A 182 -7.60 -1.29 -4.58
C TYR A 182 -6.32 -2.03 -4.97
N SER A 183 -6.00 -3.06 -4.19
CA SER A 183 -4.86 -3.96 -4.39
C SER A 183 -5.28 -5.39 -4.75
N THR A 184 -6.58 -5.66 -4.83
CA THR A 184 -7.16 -6.94 -5.25
C THR A 184 -8.43 -6.69 -6.04
N ASN A 185 -8.82 -7.62 -6.93
CA ASN A 185 -10.08 -7.48 -7.69
C ASN A 185 -11.20 -8.41 -7.19
N ASN A 186 -11.21 -8.69 -5.89
CA ASN A 186 -12.13 -9.63 -5.26
C ASN A 186 -13.24 -8.97 -4.41
N GLY A 187 -13.58 -7.70 -4.70
CA GLY A 187 -14.66 -6.97 -4.03
C GLY A 187 -14.23 -6.22 -2.79
N LEU A 188 -12.96 -5.82 -2.71
CA LEU A 188 -12.44 -4.90 -1.70
C LEU A 188 -11.95 -3.62 -2.38
N ILE A 189 -12.41 -2.47 -1.89
CA ILE A 189 -11.87 -1.16 -2.22
C ILE A 189 -11.46 -0.44 -0.94
N GLU A 190 -10.49 0.44 -1.07
CA GLU A 190 -9.90 1.19 0.02
C GLU A 190 -9.98 2.68 -0.28
N ILE A 191 -10.33 3.48 0.72
CA ILE A 191 -10.34 4.94 0.62
C ILE A 191 -9.29 5.47 1.58
N VAL A 192 -8.40 6.29 1.06
CA VAL A 192 -7.37 7.02 1.81
C VAL A 192 -7.66 8.52 1.78
N PRO A 193 -7.05 9.34 2.64
CA PRO A 193 -7.22 10.80 2.57
C PRO A 193 -6.85 11.34 1.19
N LEU A 194 -7.57 12.38 0.74
CA LEU A 194 -7.38 12.99 -0.57
C LEU A 194 -5.91 13.41 -0.80
N GLY A 195 -5.38 13.10 -1.98
CA GLY A 195 -4.01 13.38 -2.39
C GLY A 195 -2.97 12.46 -1.77
N ILE A 196 -3.37 11.44 -1.02
CA ILE A 196 -2.46 10.45 -0.43
C ILE A 196 -2.34 9.24 -1.36
N SER A 197 -1.10 8.86 -1.63
CA SER A 197 -0.77 7.70 -2.46
C SER A 197 0.62 7.16 -2.07
N LYS A 198 0.98 5.99 -2.59
CA LYS A 198 2.35 5.46 -2.41
C LYS A 198 3.40 6.46 -2.91
N ALA A 199 3.14 7.17 -4.02
CA ALA A 199 4.04 8.20 -4.55
C ALA A 199 4.29 9.34 -3.55
N THR A 200 3.22 9.89 -2.95
CA THR A 200 3.36 10.99 -1.99
C THR A 200 4.11 10.57 -0.73
N GLY A 201 3.91 9.33 -0.27
CA GLY A 201 4.67 8.77 0.85
C GLY A 201 6.15 8.55 0.53
N ILE A 202 6.47 8.10 -0.69
CA ILE A 202 7.86 7.95 -1.14
C ILE A 202 8.53 9.35 -1.27
N ASP A 203 7.84 10.34 -1.86
CA ASP A 203 8.36 11.71 -1.98
C ASP A 203 8.69 12.32 -0.62
N GLU A 204 7.85 12.07 0.38
CA GLU A 204 8.10 12.54 1.75
C GLU A 204 9.39 11.98 2.36
N LEU A 205 9.76 10.74 2.01
CA LEU A 205 11.03 10.14 2.43
C LEU A 205 12.21 10.59 1.58
N ALA A 206 12.03 10.77 0.28
CA ALA A 206 13.07 11.07 -0.70
C ALA A 206 13.51 12.54 -0.66
N ARG A 207 12.54 13.45 -0.63
CA ARG A 207 12.77 14.90 -0.74
C ARG A 207 13.70 15.49 0.33
N PRO A 208 13.60 15.13 1.63
CA PRO A 208 14.55 15.63 2.65
C PRO A 208 15.99 15.17 2.42
N GLN A 209 16.20 14.11 1.64
CA GLN A 209 17.51 13.55 1.29
C GLN A 209 18.03 14.12 -0.04
N GLY A 210 17.30 15.05 -0.68
CA GLY A 210 17.67 15.62 -1.97
C GLY A 210 17.49 14.67 -3.16
N ILE A 211 16.74 13.58 -3.01
CA ILE A 211 16.47 12.61 -4.06
C ILE A 211 15.24 13.07 -4.84
N ALA A 212 15.41 13.34 -6.13
CA ALA A 212 14.31 13.72 -7.01
C ALA A 212 13.60 12.49 -7.57
N ALA A 213 12.33 12.63 -7.98
CA ALA A 213 11.57 11.55 -8.62
C ALA A 213 12.32 10.91 -9.80
N ALA A 214 13.05 11.72 -10.58
CA ALA A 214 13.87 11.27 -11.71
C ALA A 214 15.01 10.29 -11.32
N ASP A 215 15.40 10.26 -10.05
CA ASP A 215 16.44 9.38 -9.52
C ASP A 215 15.88 8.15 -8.79
N ILE A 216 14.59 7.88 -8.96
CA ILE A 216 13.86 6.78 -8.31
C ILE A 216 13.44 5.74 -9.34
N VAL A 217 13.62 4.47 -9.03
CA VAL A 217 12.94 3.35 -9.69
C VAL A 217 11.85 2.82 -8.77
N ALA A 218 10.65 2.62 -9.32
CA ALA A 218 9.50 2.10 -8.58
C ALA A 218 8.96 0.82 -9.23
N PHE A 219 8.59 -0.17 -8.42
CA PHE A 219 8.02 -1.45 -8.85
C PHE A 219 6.63 -1.65 -8.26
N GLY A 220 5.68 -2.13 -9.08
CA GLY A 220 4.32 -2.41 -8.64
C GLY A 220 3.53 -3.25 -9.61
N ASP A 221 2.36 -3.72 -9.19
CA ASP A 221 1.52 -4.61 -10.00
C ASP A 221 0.03 -4.26 -9.98
N MET A 222 -0.46 -3.45 -9.01
CA MET A 222 -1.89 -3.19 -8.83
C MET A 222 -2.25 -1.71 -9.01
N PRO A 223 -3.55 -1.35 -9.13
CA PRO A 223 -4.00 0.03 -9.30
C PRO A 223 -3.54 1.00 -8.21
N ASN A 224 -3.32 0.55 -6.98
CA ASN A 224 -2.74 1.38 -5.92
C ASN A 224 -1.27 1.77 -6.18
N ASP A 225 -0.60 1.14 -7.17
CA ASP A 225 0.78 1.46 -7.58
C ASP A 225 0.84 2.47 -8.71
N VAL A 226 -0.25 2.66 -9.45
CA VAL A 226 -0.31 3.58 -10.60
C VAL A 226 0.29 4.96 -10.29
N PRO A 227 -0.02 5.61 -9.15
CA PRO A 227 0.59 6.91 -8.83
C PRO A 227 2.11 6.86 -8.70
N MET A 228 2.69 5.81 -8.09
CA MET A 228 4.15 5.74 -7.93
C MET A 228 4.85 5.31 -9.22
N LEU A 229 4.24 4.45 -10.03
CA LEU A 229 4.78 4.03 -11.33
C LEU A 229 4.84 5.22 -12.31
N SER A 230 3.79 6.05 -12.35
CA SER A 230 3.75 7.23 -13.21
C SER A 230 4.63 8.39 -12.73
N TRP A 231 4.93 8.44 -11.43
CA TRP A 231 5.66 9.54 -10.81
C TRP A 231 7.18 9.32 -10.77
N ALA A 232 7.63 8.08 -10.59
CA ALA A 232 9.05 7.74 -10.52
C ALA A 232 9.78 8.02 -11.84
N GLY A 233 11.10 8.22 -11.78
CA GLY A 233 11.93 8.38 -12.98
C GLY A 233 12.01 7.12 -13.85
N LEU A 234 11.74 5.96 -13.25
CA LEU A 234 11.50 4.70 -13.94
C LEU A 234 10.43 3.92 -13.18
N GLY A 235 9.24 3.87 -13.74
CA GLY A 235 8.15 2.99 -13.27
C GLY A 235 8.21 1.64 -13.95
N VAL A 236 8.25 0.56 -13.19
CA VAL A 236 8.35 -0.82 -13.68
C VAL A 236 7.13 -1.60 -13.22
N ALA A 237 6.29 -2.01 -14.15
CA ALA A 237 5.20 -2.94 -13.87
C ALA A 237 5.71 -4.39 -13.87
N MET A 238 5.18 -5.20 -12.96
CA MET A 238 5.47 -6.64 -12.94
C MET A 238 4.78 -7.36 -14.10
N GLY A 239 5.30 -8.51 -14.52
CA GLY A 239 4.70 -9.33 -15.59
C GLY A 239 3.32 -9.88 -15.25
N ASN A 240 2.98 -9.97 -13.97
CA ASN A 240 1.65 -10.33 -13.44
C ASN A 240 0.74 -9.12 -13.19
N ALA A 241 1.14 -7.89 -13.58
CA ALA A 241 0.47 -6.67 -13.19
C ALA A 241 -0.91 -6.49 -13.81
N HIS A 242 -1.76 -5.76 -13.10
CA HIS A 242 -3.04 -5.27 -13.59
C HIS A 242 -2.82 -4.35 -14.83
N PRO A 243 -3.73 -4.38 -15.84
CA PRO A 243 -3.59 -3.55 -17.04
C PRO A 243 -3.37 -2.05 -16.77
N ASP A 244 -3.97 -1.49 -15.72
CA ASP A 244 -3.79 -0.08 -15.36
C ASP A 244 -2.36 0.20 -14.85
N ALA A 245 -1.76 -0.72 -14.11
CA ALA A 245 -0.37 -0.60 -13.68
C ALA A 245 0.60 -0.72 -14.86
N VAL A 246 0.32 -1.65 -15.79
CA VAL A 246 1.07 -1.78 -17.05
C VAL A 246 0.99 -0.51 -17.88
N ALA A 247 -0.20 0.09 -18.00
CA ALA A 247 -0.40 1.32 -18.77
C ALA A 247 0.28 2.56 -18.16
N ALA A 248 0.53 2.54 -16.84
CA ALA A 248 1.13 3.62 -16.09
C ALA A 248 2.67 3.55 -16.01
N ALA A 249 3.25 2.38 -16.31
CA ALA A 249 4.67 2.12 -16.19
C ALA A 249 5.45 2.48 -17.47
N ASP A 250 6.74 2.76 -17.32
CA ASP A 250 7.68 2.97 -18.44
C ASP A 250 8.10 1.64 -19.08
N GLU A 251 8.17 0.56 -18.28
CA GLU A 251 8.52 -0.78 -18.77
C GLU A 251 7.80 -1.88 -17.97
N VAL A 252 7.75 -3.06 -18.55
CA VAL A 252 7.24 -4.28 -17.92
C VAL A 252 8.39 -5.26 -17.76
N THR A 253 8.55 -5.81 -16.55
CA THR A 253 9.53 -6.85 -16.25
C THR A 253 8.89 -8.25 -16.21
N ALA A 254 9.62 -9.27 -15.77
CA ALA A 254 9.07 -10.60 -15.51
C ALA A 254 8.10 -10.59 -14.31
N THR A 255 7.42 -11.70 -14.05
CA THR A 255 6.53 -11.84 -12.91
C THR A 255 7.28 -11.82 -11.59
N ASN A 256 6.57 -11.61 -10.48
CA ASN A 256 7.13 -11.72 -9.13
C ASN A 256 7.68 -13.13 -8.84
N ALA A 257 7.06 -14.18 -9.40
CA ALA A 257 7.55 -15.56 -9.30
C ALA A 257 8.84 -15.83 -10.12
N GLU A 258 9.12 -14.98 -11.11
CA GLU A 258 10.29 -15.07 -12.00
C GLU A 258 11.37 -14.03 -11.66
N ASP A 259 11.35 -13.48 -10.45
CA ASP A 259 12.33 -12.49 -9.95
C ASP A 259 12.37 -11.18 -10.75
N GLY A 260 11.22 -10.69 -11.22
CA GLY A 260 11.14 -9.50 -12.07
C GLY A 260 11.80 -8.26 -11.49
N VAL A 261 11.71 -8.04 -10.17
CA VAL A 261 12.42 -6.95 -9.47
C VAL A 261 13.94 -7.12 -9.59
N ALA A 262 14.44 -8.34 -9.35
CA ALA A 262 15.88 -8.62 -9.43
C ALA A 262 16.42 -8.39 -10.83
N LEU A 263 15.73 -8.87 -11.87
CA LEU A 263 16.14 -8.72 -13.27
C LEU A 263 16.38 -7.25 -13.67
N VAL A 264 15.58 -6.33 -13.15
CA VAL A 264 15.76 -4.90 -13.41
C VAL A 264 16.90 -4.32 -12.60
N LEU A 265 16.96 -4.63 -11.30
CA LEU A 265 17.99 -4.08 -10.40
C LEU A 265 19.40 -4.57 -10.76
N GLU A 266 19.56 -5.80 -11.24
CA GLU A 266 20.84 -6.36 -11.70
C GLU A 266 21.52 -5.51 -12.76
N ARG A 267 20.77 -4.71 -13.54
CA ARG A 267 21.33 -3.80 -14.57
C ARG A 267 22.29 -2.75 -13.99
N TRP A 268 22.19 -2.45 -12.69
CA TRP A 268 22.96 -1.41 -12.02
C TRP A 268 23.83 -1.90 -10.87
N TRP A 269 23.48 -3.04 -10.26
CA TRP A 269 24.11 -3.46 -9.01
C TRP A 269 24.77 -4.84 -9.07
N LEU A 270 24.63 -5.60 -10.14
CA LEU A 270 25.37 -6.81 -10.45
C LEU A 270 25.89 -6.76 -11.88
#